data_6927d957c4e3c5155170906b84f46d7d
#
_entry.id   6927d957c4e3c5155170906b84f46d7d
#
_cell.length_a   1.000
_cell.length_b   1.000
_cell.length_c   1.000
_cell.angle_alpha   90.00
_cell.angle_beta   90.00
_cell.angle_gamma   90.00
#
_symmetry.space_group_name_H-M   'P 1'
#
loop_
_entity.id
_entity.type
_entity.pdbx_description
1 polymer ?
#
loop_
_entity_poly.entity_id
_entity_poly.type
_entity_poly.pdbx_seq_one_letter_code
_entity_poly.pdbx_strand_id
1 'polypeptide(L)'
;MVFTYADDKAPSRATAYAILNMLDPSKKLNPLFVEMKLNNYNFETIGAKISITAQAVNHWFLEDEIAVSMLFMFANAMGATLELVPEVREKGLYK
;
A
#
# COMPACT_ATOMS: atom_id res chain seq x y z
N MET A 1 4.04 4.62 6.09
CA MET A 1 4.15 3.18 5.73
C MET A 1 5.25 3.03 4.68
N VAL A 2 6.12 2.10 4.92
CA VAL A 2 7.30 1.89 4.08
C VAL A 2 7.32 0.44 3.62
N PHE A 3 7.49 0.24 2.31
CA PHE A 3 7.58 -1.08 1.72
C PHE A 3 9.04 -1.37 1.37
N THR A 4 9.52 -2.53 1.77
CA THR A 4 10.87 -2.96 1.49
C THR A 4 10.82 -4.26 0.70
N TYR A 5 11.48 -4.28 -0.44
CA TYR A 5 11.49 -5.45 -1.31
C TYR A 5 12.84 -6.15 -1.24
N ALA A 6 12.81 -7.45 -1.39
CA ALA A 6 14.03 -8.23 -1.49
C ALA A 6 14.57 -8.09 -2.90
N ASP A 7 15.89 -8.04 -2.98
CA ASP A 7 16.58 -8.04 -4.27
C ASP A 7 16.21 -6.84 -5.13
N ASP A 8 16.01 -7.09 -6.39
CA ASP A 8 15.78 -6.06 -7.38
C ASP A 8 14.32 -5.95 -7.78
N LYS A 9 13.44 -6.30 -6.87
CA LYS A 9 12.01 -6.22 -7.15
C LYS A 9 11.43 -4.86 -6.85
N ALA A 10 12.26 -3.92 -6.46
CA ALA A 10 11.77 -2.59 -6.08
C ALA A 10 11.06 -1.93 -7.26
N PRO A 11 9.90 -1.35 -7.03
CA PRO A 11 9.17 -0.63 -8.07
C PRO A 11 9.91 0.62 -8.52
N SER A 12 9.60 1.07 -9.72
CA SER A 12 10.19 2.29 -10.27
C SER A 12 9.65 3.51 -9.54
N ARG A 13 10.56 4.36 -9.07
CA ARG A 13 10.17 5.59 -8.40
C ARG A 13 9.42 6.54 -9.30
N ALA A 14 9.88 6.64 -10.54
CA ALA A 14 9.23 7.55 -11.48
C ALA A 14 7.78 7.16 -11.70
N THR A 15 7.54 5.85 -11.86
CA THR A 15 6.17 5.37 -12.02
C THR A 15 5.35 5.60 -10.76
N ALA A 16 5.96 5.39 -9.60
CA ALA A 16 5.28 5.62 -8.34
C ALA A 16 4.82 7.07 -8.22
N TYR A 17 5.70 8.00 -8.55
CA TYR A 17 5.33 9.42 -8.48
C TYR A 17 4.25 9.77 -9.48
N ALA A 18 4.31 9.18 -10.66
CA ALA A 18 3.28 9.42 -11.68
C ALA A 18 1.91 8.96 -11.17
N ILE A 19 1.87 7.81 -10.54
CA ILE A 19 0.60 7.29 -10.00
C ILE A 19 0.12 8.18 -8.86
N LEU A 20 1.03 8.53 -7.94
CA LEU A 20 0.65 9.36 -6.79
C LEU A 20 0.05 10.68 -7.22
N ASN A 21 0.55 11.27 -8.29
CA ASN A 21 0.05 12.55 -8.77
C ASN A 21 -1.38 12.45 -9.28
N MET A 22 -1.87 11.26 -9.54
CA MET A 22 -3.22 11.05 -10.04
C MET A 22 -4.21 10.73 -8.92
N LEU A 23 -3.73 10.60 -7.71
CA LEU A 23 -4.56 10.19 -6.58
C LEU A 23 -4.89 11.37 -5.68
N ASP A 24 -5.97 11.22 -4.93
CA ASP A 24 -6.37 12.22 -3.95
C ASP A 24 -5.34 12.23 -2.82
N PRO A 25 -4.62 13.33 -2.63
CA PRO A 25 -3.54 13.35 -1.64
C PRO A 25 -4.03 13.22 -0.19
N SER A 26 -5.32 13.36 0.05
CA SER A 26 -5.86 13.22 1.40
C SER A 26 -5.99 11.77 1.84
N LYS A 27 -5.84 10.84 0.91
CA LYS A 27 -6.05 9.42 1.21
C LYS A 27 -4.79 8.80 1.79
N LYS A 28 -4.91 8.19 2.97
CA LYS A 28 -3.74 7.61 3.63
C LYS A 28 -3.34 6.26 3.05
N LEU A 29 -4.21 5.61 2.28
CA LEU A 29 -3.87 4.34 1.65
C LEU A 29 -3.27 4.50 0.25
N ASN A 30 -2.97 5.74 -0.15
CA ASN A 30 -2.34 5.95 -1.45
C ASN A 30 -1.06 5.14 -1.64
N PRO A 31 -0.15 5.06 -0.65
CA PRO A 31 1.05 4.25 -0.84
C PRO A 31 0.73 2.79 -1.13
N LEU A 32 -0.29 2.25 -0.48
CA LEU A 32 -0.70 0.88 -0.71
C LEU A 32 -1.22 0.69 -2.13
N PHE A 33 -2.02 1.64 -2.60
CA PHE A 33 -2.55 1.58 -3.95
C PHE A 33 -1.42 1.64 -4.99
N VAL A 34 -0.45 2.52 -4.76
CA VAL A 34 0.70 2.65 -5.66
C VAL A 34 1.47 1.34 -5.71
N GLU A 35 1.72 0.73 -4.56
CA GLU A 35 2.44 -0.53 -4.52
C GLU A 35 1.69 -1.62 -5.27
N MET A 36 0.37 -1.66 -5.11
CA MET A 36 -0.45 -2.63 -5.82
C MET A 36 -0.28 -2.48 -7.33
N LYS A 37 -0.39 -1.25 -7.81
CA LYS A 37 -0.30 -1.00 -9.24
C LYS A 37 1.09 -1.27 -9.78
N LEU A 38 2.13 -0.90 -9.03
CA LEU A 38 3.50 -1.12 -9.46
C LEU A 38 3.83 -2.59 -9.55
N ASN A 39 3.16 -3.42 -8.77
CA ASN A 39 3.35 -4.86 -8.79
C ASN A 39 2.35 -5.56 -9.69
N ASN A 40 1.64 -4.78 -10.50
CA ASN A 40 0.77 -5.30 -11.54
C ASN A 40 -0.43 -6.07 -11.00
N TYR A 41 -0.95 -5.64 -9.86
CA TYR A 41 -2.16 -6.22 -9.29
C TYR A 41 -3.34 -5.28 -9.46
N ASN A 42 -4.53 -5.87 -9.52
CA ASN A 42 -5.77 -5.12 -9.38
C ASN A 42 -6.49 -5.66 -8.15
N PHE A 43 -7.69 -5.15 -7.88
CA PHE A 43 -8.43 -5.57 -6.68
C PHE A 43 -8.71 -7.07 -6.71
N GLU A 44 -9.00 -7.60 -7.87
CA GLU A 44 -9.34 -9.01 -8.01
C GLU A 44 -8.12 -9.89 -7.80
N THR A 45 -7.01 -9.55 -8.44
CA THR A 45 -5.82 -10.40 -8.37
C THR A 45 -5.16 -10.36 -7.00
N ILE A 46 -5.09 -9.18 -6.38
CA ILE A 46 -4.50 -9.12 -5.04
C ILE A 46 -5.44 -9.78 -4.03
N GLY A 47 -6.74 -9.61 -4.21
CA GLY A 47 -7.71 -10.24 -3.32
C GLY A 47 -7.60 -11.76 -3.38
N ALA A 48 -7.44 -12.30 -4.58
CA ALA A 48 -7.28 -13.75 -4.74
C ALA A 48 -6.06 -14.26 -3.99
N LYS A 49 -5.00 -13.48 -3.98
CA LYS A 49 -3.77 -13.88 -3.30
C LYS A 49 -3.93 -13.98 -1.79
N ILE A 50 -4.79 -13.16 -1.21
CA ILE A 50 -4.95 -13.11 0.24
C ILE A 50 -6.32 -13.64 0.67
N SER A 51 -7.02 -14.31 -0.24
CA SER A 51 -8.32 -14.95 0.02
C SER A 51 -9.39 -13.95 0.44
N ILE A 52 -9.39 -12.79 -0.21
CA ILE A 52 -10.35 -11.72 0.04
C ILE A 52 -11.02 -11.38 -1.29
N THR A 53 -12.29 -11.00 -1.25
CA THR A 53 -12.98 -10.63 -2.49
C THR A 53 -12.49 -9.29 -3.02
N ALA A 54 -12.65 -9.09 -4.33
CA ALA A 54 -12.32 -7.80 -4.93
C ALA A 54 -13.14 -6.68 -4.32
N GLN A 55 -14.38 -6.97 -3.96
CA GLN A 55 -15.24 -5.98 -3.31
C GLN A 55 -14.68 -5.53 -1.97
N ALA A 56 -14.16 -6.46 -1.19
CA ALA A 56 -13.58 -6.14 0.10
C ALA A 56 -12.34 -5.27 -0.07
N VAL A 57 -11.49 -5.59 -1.04
CA VAL A 57 -10.31 -4.79 -1.32
C VAL A 57 -10.70 -3.38 -1.76
N ASN A 58 -11.66 -3.29 -2.65
CA ASN A 58 -12.16 -1.98 -3.11
C ASN A 58 -12.69 -1.16 -1.94
N HIS A 59 -13.36 -1.82 -1.02
CA HIS A 59 -13.92 -1.15 0.14
C HIS A 59 -12.84 -0.49 1.00
N TRP A 60 -11.69 -1.14 1.15
CA TRP A 60 -10.57 -0.54 1.88
C TRP A 60 -10.19 0.82 1.32
N PHE A 61 -10.12 0.91 0.01
CA PHE A 61 -9.71 2.16 -0.63
C PHE A 61 -10.82 3.20 -0.65
N LEU A 62 -12.06 2.75 -0.74
CA LEU A 62 -13.20 3.69 -0.68
C LEU A 62 -13.29 4.33 0.71
N GLU A 63 -13.14 3.53 1.74
CA GLU A 63 -13.22 4.01 3.12
C GLU A 63 -11.90 4.56 3.61
N ASP A 64 -10.84 4.36 2.85
CA ASP A 64 -9.49 4.78 3.22
C ASP A 64 -9.06 4.15 4.55
N GLU A 65 -9.41 2.87 4.73
CA GLU A 65 -9.17 2.16 5.96
C GLU A 65 -8.85 0.70 5.68
N ILE A 66 -7.90 0.16 6.43
CA ILE A 66 -7.55 -1.26 6.33
C ILE A 66 -7.04 -1.72 7.70
N ALA A 67 -7.41 -2.93 8.08
CA ALA A 67 -6.90 -3.52 9.31
C ALA A 67 -5.39 -3.78 9.16
N VAL A 68 -4.65 -3.58 10.24
CA VAL A 68 -3.19 -3.75 10.20
C VAL A 68 -2.81 -5.16 9.75
N SER A 69 -3.54 -6.17 10.21
CA SER A 69 -3.26 -7.54 9.80
C SER A 69 -3.42 -7.73 8.30
N MET A 70 -4.45 -7.12 7.71
CA MET A 70 -4.66 -7.20 6.27
C MET A 70 -3.58 -6.45 5.51
N LEU A 71 -3.13 -5.33 6.07
CA LEU A 71 -2.08 -4.54 5.46
C LEU A 71 -0.78 -5.36 5.34
N PHE A 72 -0.42 -6.08 6.39
CA PHE A 72 0.75 -6.93 6.34
C PHE A 72 0.58 -8.09 5.37
N MET A 73 -0.60 -8.67 5.31
CA MET A 73 -0.87 -9.73 4.32
C MET A 73 -0.76 -9.20 2.91
N PHE A 74 -1.25 -8.00 2.69
CA PHE A 74 -1.21 -7.35 1.39
C PHE A 74 0.25 -7.15 0.95
N ALA A 75 1.06 -6.60 1.84
CA ALA A 75 2.47 -6.38 1.53
C ALA A 75 3.19 -7.69 1.25
N ASN A 76 2.93 -8.70 2.07
CA ASN A 76 3.55 -10.00 1.91
C ASN A 76 3.17 -10.65 0.58
N ALA A 77 1.94 -10.46 0.15
CA ALA A 77 1.48 -11.00 -1.13
C ALA A 77 2.26 -10.42 -2.30
N MET A 78 2.75 -9.21 -2.15
CA MET A 78 3.56 -8.56 -3.18
C MET A 78 5.05 -8.86 -3.04
N GLY A 79 5.43 -9.67 -2.06
CA GLY A 79 6.84 -9.98 -1.85
C GLY A 79 7.60 -8.89 -1.12
N ALA A 80 6.89 -8.05 -0.38
CA ALA A 80 7.50 -6.95 0.36
C ALA A 80 7.36 -7.18 1.85
N THR A 81 8.25 -6.56 2.61
CA THR A 81 8.06 -6.39 4.04
C THR A 81 7.53 -4.97 4.26
N LEU A 82 6.78 -4.79 5.32
CA LEU A 82 6.14 -3.52 5.59
C LEU A 82 6.59 -2.97 6.92
N GLU A 83 6.94 -1.70 6.92
CA GLU A 83 7.28 -0.99 8.14
C GLU A 83 6.29 0.15 8.31
N LEU A 84 5.70 0.25 9.48
CA LEU A 84 4.75 1.32 9.78
C LEU A 84 5.49 2.39 10.56
N VAL A 85 5.41 3.61 10.04
CA VAL A 85 6.07 4.75 10.66
C VAL A 85 5.00 5.68 11.19
N PRO A 86 4.92 5.87 12.49
CA PRO A 86 3.91 6.76 13.07
C PRO A 86 4.15 8.20 12.64
N GLU A 87 3.12 8.81 12.10
CA GLU A 87 3.22 10.18 11.63
C GLU A 87 3.45 11.17 12.74
N VAL A 88 2.91 10.85 13.87
CA VAL A 88 2.94 11.77 14.99
C VAL A 88 4.36 12.11 15.40
N ARG A 89 5.29 11.21 15.18
CA ARG A 89 6.67 11.47 15.51
C ARG A 89 7.29 12.58 14.68
N GLU A 90 6.78 12.71 13.49
CA GLU A 90 7.34 13.70 12.58
C GLU A 90 6.89 15.07 12.90
N LYS A 91 5.94 15.20 13.75
CA LYS A 91 5.50 16.51 14.21
C LYS A 91 6.45 17.10 15.23
N GLY A 92 7.44 16.37 15.59
CA GLY A 92 8.40 16.89 16.52
C GLY A 92 7.92 16.94 17.93
N LEU A 93 7.00 16.10 18.27
CA LEU A 93 6.49 16.07 19.62
C LEU A 93 7.53 15.64 20.61
N TYR A 94 8.50 14.96 20.10
CA TYR A 94 9.55 14.43 20.91
C TYR A 94 10.67 15.41 21.12
N LYS A 95 10.52 16.60 20.64
CA LYS A 95 11.57 17.52 20.86
C LYS A 95 11.37 18.33 22.08
#